data_c53885802dee62376303648df9b304c7
#
_entry.id   c53885802dee62376303648df9b304c7
#
_cell.length_a   1.000
_cell.length_b   1.000
_cell.length_c   1.000
_cell.angle_alpha   90.00
_cell.angle_beta   90.00
_cell.angle_gamma   90.00
#
_symmetry.space_group_name_H-M   'P 1'
#
loop_
_entity.id
_entity.type
_entity.pdbx_description
1 polymer ?
#
loop_
_entity_poly.entity_id
_entity_poly.type
_entity_poly.pdbx_seq_one_letter_code
_entity_poly.pdbx_strand_id
1 'polypeptide(L)'
;MRALYEKTIAFILQHIDEHGLQTGDQLPTEARLAIEAGVSLVTVRRALAELAAQSVVRREQGRGTFVVRPRVRAETTRIGGLRHSLHLDPRSTFETRVLGCLARPANDEERRDLGLQDGAAVWEISRVRLLNQRPVIWEQSTIPKLLAPDLGAYLERNDPRSLYDLLDEVYDLKEGREEQTLLSRPAQARDGELLGLMNFEWVVEITGLSYSTRHTPIDRFRMVFAAQSFAFRLATAPSFGVEAIELPAAG
;
A
#
# COMPACT_ATOMS: atom_id res chain seq x y z
N MET A 1 -33.55 1.02 -15.86
CA MET A 1 -32.84 -0.23 -15.42
C MET A 1 -31.40 -0.02 -14.99
N ARG A 2 -30.65 0.90 -15.62
CA ARG A 2 -29.24 1.20 -15.24
C ARG A 2 -29.11 1.71 -13.79
N ALA A 3 -29.98 2.62 -13.36
CA ALA A 3 -29.94 3.21 -12.02
C ALA A 3 -30.25 2.23 -10.87
N LEU A 4 -31.07 1.21 -11.07
CA LEU A 4 -31.45 0.26 -10.01
C LEU A 4 -30.32 -0.74 -9.71
N TYR A 5 -29.66 -1.21 -10.74
CA TYR A 5 -28.50 -2.08 -10.67
C TYR A 5 -27.30 -1.41 -10.00
N GLU A 6 -27.00 -0.16 -10.36
CA GLU A 6 -25.92 0.62 -9.73
C GLU A 6 -26.21 0.88 -8.24
N LYS A 7 -27.47 1.16 -7.89
CA LYS A 7 -27.89 1.28 -6.48
C LYS A 7 -27.72 -0.03 -5.71
N THR A 8 -27.99 -1.17 -6.35
CA THR A 8 -27.81 -2.48 -5.71
C THR A 8 -26.34 -2.80 -5.46
N ILE A 9 -25.44 -2.42 -6.38
CA ILE A 9 -23.99 -2.52 -6.15
C ILE A 9 -23.59 -1.67 -4.94
N ALA A 10 -24.03 -0.40 -4.91
CA ALA A 10 -23.71 0.50 -3.79
C ALA A 10 -24.23 -0.05 -2.45
N PHE A 11 -25.45 -0.60 -2.43
CA PHE A 11 -26.03 -1.24 -1.26
C PHE A 11 -25.18 -2.43 -0.77
N ILE A 12 -24.74 -3.32 -1.68
CA ILE A 12 -23.92 -4.49 -1.31
C ILE A 12 -22.55 -4.03 -0.76
N LEU A 13 -21.94 -3.03 -1.37
CA LEU A 13 -20.66 -2.47 -0.88
C LEU A 13 -20.83 -1.84 0.50
N GLN A 14 -21.89 -1.07 0.70
CA GLN A 14 -22.23 -0.49 2.02
C GLN A 14 -22.46 -1.58 3.05
N HIS A 15 -23.19 -2.64 2.71
CA HIS A 15 -23.41 -3.79 3.61
C HIS A 15 -22.10 -4.45 4.05
N ILE A 16 -21.14 -4.62 3.10
CA ILE A 16 -19.80 -5.16 3.40
C ILE A 16 -19.08 -4.26 4.43
N ASP A 17 -19.14 -2.95 4.23
CA ASP A 17 -18.45 -1.98 5.09
C ASP A 17 -19.10 -1.86 6.47
N GLU A 18 -20.42 -1.72 6.55
CA GLU A 18 -21.17 -1.56 7.81
C GLU A 18 -21.06 -2.77 8.73
N HIS A 19 -21.03 -3.98 8.14
CA HIS A 19 -20.89 -5.24 8.91
C HIS A 19 -19.43 -5.65 9.10
N GLY A 20 -18.48 -4.84 8.62
CA GLY A 20 -17.06 -5.11 8.76
C GLY A 20 -16.60 -6.41 8.09
N LEU A 21 -17.32 -6.88 7.05
CA LEU A 21 -17.01 -8.15 6.40
C LEU A 21 -15.60 -8.15 5.80
N GLN A 22 -14.85 -9.22 6.08
CA GLN A 22 -13.48 -9.40 5.63
C GLN A 22 -13.40 -10.31 4.39
N THR A 23 -12.23 -10.35 3.77
CA THR A 23 -11.96 -11.34 2.72
C THR A 23 -12.17 -12.75 3.26
N GLY A 24 -13.01 -13.53 2.57
CA GLY A 24 -13.43 -14.86 2.98
C GLY A 24 -14.76 -14.92 3.72
N ASP A 25 -15.27 -13.79 4.21
CA ASP A 25 -16.59 -13.75 4.84
C ASP A 25 -17.70 -13.95 3.81
N GLN A 26 -18.73 -14.66 4.22
CA GLN A 26 -19.88 -14.95 3.35
C GLN A 26 -20.86 -13.79 3.39
N LEU A 27 -21.26 -13.31 2.21
CA LEU A 27 -22.38 -12.39 2.07
C LEU A 27 -23.72 -13.08 2.39
N PRO A 28 -24.73 -12.31 2.82
CA PRO A 28 -26.09 -12.81 2.89
C PRO A 28 -26.53 -13.46 1.57
N THR A 29 -27.47 -14.39 1.67
CA THR A 29 -28.01 -15.06 0.47
C THR A 29 -28.59 -14.05 -0.54
N GLU A 30 -28.59 -14.39 -1.83
CA GLU A 30 -29.18 -13.57 -2.88
C GLU A 30 -30.62 -13.15 -2.55
N ALA A 31 -31.39 -14.06 -1.94
CA ALA A 31 -32.76 -13.80 -1.54
C ALA A 31 -32.85 -12.77 -0.41
N ARG A 32 -31.97 -12.85 0.57
CA ARG A 32 -31.91 -11.89 1.68
C ARG A 32 -31.48 -10.52 1.19
N LEU A 33 -30.43 -10.44 0.36
CA LEU A 33 -29.98 -9.18 -0.27
C LEU A 33 -31.09 -8.56 -1.12
N ALA A 34 -31.91 -9.36 -1.83
CA ALA A 34 -33.01 -8.85 -2.63
C ALA A 34 -34.11 -8.21 -1.76
N ILE A 35 -34.43 -8.84 -0.62
CA ILE A 35 -35.41 -8.31 0.36
C ILE A 35 -34.88 -7.00 0.96
N GLU A 36 -33.64 -7.00 1.46
CA GLU A 36 -33.03 -5.84 2.14
C GLU A 36 -32.81 -4.65 1.20
N ALA A 37 -32.44 -4.91 -0.06
CA ALA A 37 -32.26 -3.88 -1.07
C ALA A 37 -33.57 -3.45 -1.77
N GLY A 38 -34.70 -4.15 -1.54
CA GLY A 38 -35.98 -3.87 -2.20
C GLY A 38 -35.95 -4.07 -3.70
N VAL A 39 -35.20 -5.07 -4.21
CA VAL A 39 -35.02 -5.34 -5.64
C VAL A 39 -35.28 -6.80 -5.97
N SER A 40 -35.39 -7.11 -7.29
CA SER A 40 -35.56 -8.49 -7.75
C SER A 40 -34.27 -9.32 -7.57
N LEU A 41 -34.43 -10.65 -7.44
CA LEU A 41 -33.30 -11.60 -7.45
C LEU A 41 -32.41 -11.46 -8.69
N VAL A 42 -33.01 -11.18 -9.85
CA VAL A 42 -32.26 -10.96 -11.09
C VAL A 42 -31.37 -9.74 -11.00
N THR A 43 -31.84 -8.68 -10.36
CA THR A 43 -31.05 -7.45 -10.13
C THR A 43 -29.85 -7.72 -9.22
N VAL A 44 -30.08 -8.47 -8.11
CA VAL A 44 -29.00 -8.86 -7.18
C VAL A 44 -27.98 -9.75 -7.89
N ARG A 45 -28.42 -10.76 -8.64
CA ARG A 45 -27.52 -11.64 -9.39
C ARG A 45 -26.64 -10.90 -10.37
N ARG A 46 -27.22 -9.89 -11.07
CA ARG A 46 -26.46 -9.03 -11.97
C ARG A 46 -25.46 -8.17 -11.23
N ALA A 47 -25.86 -7.57 -10.11
CA ALA A 47 -24.94 -6.78 -9.25
C ALA A 47 -23.78 -7.63 -8.71
N LEU A 48 -24.07 -8.85 -8.21
CA LEU A 48 -23.05 -9.78 -7.73
C LEU A 48 -22.13 -10.29 -8.85
N ALA A 49 -22.66 -10.48 -10.08
CA ALA A 49 -21.84 -10.86 -11.23
C ALA A 49 -20.85 -9.75 -11.60
N GLU A 50 -21.29 -8.50 -11.56
CA GLU A 50 -20.41 -7.34 -11.79
C GLU A 50 -19.39 -7.18 -10.68
N LEU A 51 -19.80 -7.30 -9.41
CA LEU A 51 -18.86 -7.28 -8.28
C LEU A 51 -17.86 -8.44 -8.35
N ALA A 52 -18.26 -9.59 -8.88
CA ALA A 52 -17.35 -10.71 -9.12
C ALA A 52 -16.36 -10.43 -10.27
N ALA A 53 -16.82 -9.80 -11.36
CA ALA A 53 -15.94 -9.35 -12.44
C ALA A 53 -14.92 -8.31 -11.97
N GLN A 54 -15.30 -7.48 -11.00
CA GLN A 54 -14.43 -6.50 -10.34
C GLN A 54 -13.58 -7.11 -9.20
N SER A 55 -13.68 -8.43 -8.99
CA SER A 55 -12.99 -9.15 -7.90
C SER A 55 -13.31 -8.62 -6.49
N VAL A 56 -14.50 -8.04 -6.30
CA VAL A 56 -15.00 -7.61 -4.99
C VAL A 56 -15.61 -8.78 -4.22
N VAL A 57 -16.23 -9.70 -4.95
CA VAL A 57 -16.80 -10.91 -4.39
C VAL A 57 -16.43 -12.12 -5.24
N ARG A 58 -16.46 -13.31 -4.65
CA ARG A 58 -16.29 -14.60 -5.33
C ARG A 58 -17.52 -15.46 -5.11
N ARG A 59 -18.08 -16.00 -6.20
CA ARG A 59 -19.21 -16.91 -6.14
C ARG A 59 -18.69 -18.34 -6.12
N GLU A 60 -19.10 -19.10 -5.12
CA GLU A 60 -18.80 -20.54 -5.00
C GLU A 60 -20.11 -21.32 -5.16
N GLN A 61 -20.17 -22.19 -6.16
CA GLN A 61 -21.36 -22.94 -6.47
C GLN A 61 -21.78 -23.81 -5.27
N GLY A 62 -23.03 -23.69 -4.84
CA GLY A 62 -23.58 -24.41 -3.69
C GLY A 62 -23.13 -23.90 -2.32
N ARG A 63 -22.15 -23.02 -2.25
CA ARG A 63 -21.63 -22.49 -0.98
C ARG A 63 -22.03 -21.05 -0.70
N GLY A 64 -22.21 -20.24 -1.74
CA GLY A 64 -22.61 -18.83 -1.62
C GLY A 64 -21.70 -17.85 -2.31
N THR A 65 -21.80 -16.59 -1.88
CA THR A 65 -20.96 -15.49 -2.35
C THR A 65 -20.09 -15.00 -1.20
N PHE A 66 -18.81 -14.88 -1.43
CA PHE A 66 -17.81 -14.51 -0.42
C PHE A 66 -17.14 -13.20 -0.80
N VAL A 67 -16.84 -12.38 0.18
CA VAL A 67 -16.11 -11.13 -0.02
C VAL A 67 -14.69 -11.44 -0.48
N VAL A 68 -14.29 -10.82 -1.59
CA VAL A 68 -12.91 -10.77 -2.05
C VAL A 68 -12.58 -9.29 -2.15
N ARG A 69 -11.70 -8.78 -1.32
CA ARG A 69 -11.31 -7.37 -1.45
C ARG A 69 -10.59 -7.19 -2.78
N PRO A 70 -10.98 -6.19 -3.58
CA PRO A 70 -10.19 -5.85 -4.73
C PRO A 70 -8.78 -5.49 -4.25
N ARG A 71 -7.78 -6.22 -4.74
CA ARG A 71 -6.40 -5.88 -4.47
C ARG A 71 -6.10 -4.58 -5.21
N VAL A 72 -5.60 -3.60 -4.49
CA VAL A 72 -5.05 -2.41 -5.10
C VAL A 72 -3.91 -2.83 -6.01
N ARG A 73 -3.94 -2.41 -7.27
CA ARG A 73 -2.82 -2.67 -8.18
C ARG A 73 -1.71 -1.68 -7.84
N ALA A 74 -0.56 -2.22 -7.48
CA ALA A 74 0.65 -1.46 -7.27
C ALA A 74 1.60 -1.72 -8.47
N GLU A 75 2.06 -0.66 -9.11
CA GLU A 75 3.09 -0.71 -10.15
C GLU A 75 4.42 -0.31 -9.53
N THR A 76 5.37 -1.23 -9.44
CA THR A 76 6.69 -0.99 -8.82
C THR A 76 7.64 -0.19 -9.72
N THR A 77 7.22 0.17 -10.92
CA THR A 77 8.07 0.81 -11.93
C THR A 77 7.86 2.33 -12.05
N ARG A 78 7.03 2.93 -11.20
CA ARG A 78 6.78 4.38 -11.25
C ARG A 78 7.60 5.12 -10.20
N ILE A 79 8.44 6.03 -10.69
CA ILE A 79 9.15 7.05 -9.91
C ILE A 79 8.14 8.09 -9.41
N GLY A 80 8.37 8.69 -8.24
CA GLY A 80 7.49 9.71 -7.66
C GLY A 80 6.73 9.23 -6.42
N GLY A 81 7.22 8.16 -5.80
CA GLY A 81 6.68 7.61 -4.57
C GLY A 81 5.41 6.78 -4.75
N LEU A 82 5.02 6.13 -3.67
CA LEU A 82 3.94 5.13 -3.62
C LEU A 82 2.60 5.64 -4.19
N ARG A 83 2.28 6.93 -3.98
CA ARG A 83 0.99 7.49 -4.41
C ARG A 83 0.80 7.42 -5.94
N HIS A 84 1.88 7.56 -6.69
CA HIS A 84 1.88 7.47 -8.15
C HIS A 84 1.88 6.03 -8.66
N SER A 85 2.27 5.09 -7.79
CA SER A 85 2.37 3.66 -8.10
C SER A 85 1.08 2.88 -7.80
N LEU A 86 0.10 3.48 -7.12
CA LEU A 86 -1.14 2.81 -6.75
C LEU A 86 -2.29 3.20 -7.69
N HIS A 87 -2.93 2.18 -8.25
CA HIS A 87 -4.19 2.35 -8.97
C HIS A 87 -5.37 2.19 -7.99
N LEU A 88 -5.82 3.31 -7.46
CA LEU A 88 -6.93 3.38 -6.52
C LEU A 88 -8.26 3.60 -7.26
N ASP A 89 -9.34 2.99 -6.74
CA ASP A 89 -10.69 3.36 -7.16
C ASP A 89 -10.92 4.84 -6.80
N PRO A 90 -11.47 5.67 -7.70
CA PRO A 90 -11.75 7.09 -7.42
C PRO A 90 -12.64 7.36 -6.20
N ARG A 91 -13.40 6.35 -5.76
CA ARG A 91 -14.26 6.41 -4.57
C ARG A 91 -13.54 6.01 -3.29
N SER A 92 -12.33 5.46 -3.38
CA SER A 92 -11.55 5.08 -2.21
C SER A 92 -10.86 6.29 -1.60
N THR A 93 -10.85 6.35 -0.28
CA THR A 93 -10.00 7.29 0.46
C THR A 93 -8.64 6.65 0.72
N PHE A 94 -7.58 7.37 0.41
CA PHE A 94 -6.22 6.93 0.69
C PHE A 94 -5.51 8.02 1.48
N GLU A 95 -5.23 7.72 2.73
CA GLU A 95 -4.68 8.66 3.69
C GLU A 95 -3.29 8.22 4.17
N THR A 96 -2.46 9.19 4.53
CA THR A 96 -1.16 8.96 5.16
C THR A 96 -1.22 9.51 6.58
N ARG A 97 -0.78 8.71 7.54
CA ARG A 97 -0.60 9.14 8.93
C ARG A 97 0.86 8.98 9.30
N VAL A 98 1.48 10.08 9.70
CA VAL A 98 2.83 10.08 10.26
C VAL A 98 2.75 9.51 11.68
N LEU A 99 3.51 8.46 11.96
CA LEU A 99 3.60 7.84 13.28
C LEU A 99 4.73 8.45 14.10
N GLY A 100 5.78 8.92 13.42
CA GLY A 100 6.93 9.57 14.04
C GLY A 100 7.92 10.07 13.02
N CYS A 101 8.67 11.10 13.42
CA CYS A 101 9.80 11.63 12.69
C CYS A 101 10.89 11.96 13.72
N LEU A 102 12.04 11.31 13.64
CA LEU A 102 13.12 11.44 14.60
C LEU A 102 14.45 11.71 13.89
N ALA A 103 15.17 12.72 14.34
CA ALA A 103 16.56 12.90 13.94
C ALA A 103 17.47 12.04 14.82
N ARG A 104 18.30 11.20 14.21
CA ARG A 104 19.26 10.34 14.92
C ARG A 104 20.53 10.13 14.09
N PRO A 105 21.64 9.68 14.73
CA PRO A 105 22.81 9.24 13.99
C PRO A 105 22.47 8.08 13.04
N ALA A 106 23.08 8.06 11.85
CA ALA A 106 22.99 6.95 10.92
C ALA A 106 23.76 5.74 11.45
N ASN A 107 23.21 4.54 11.30
CA ASN A 107 23.91 3.29 11.56
C ASN A 107 24.87 2.93 10.39
N ASP A 108 25.64 1.83 10.57
CA ASP A 108 26.64 1.41 9.59
C ASP A 108 26.08 1.04 8.23
N GLU A 109 24.91 0.39 8.18
CA GLU A 109 24.22 0.05 6.93
C GLU A 109 23.72 1.30 6.22
N GLU A 110 23.06 2.20 6.97
CA GLU A 110 22.55 3.45 6.42
C GLU A 110 23.66 4.34 5.88
N ARG A 111 24.81 4.37 6.58
CA ARG A 111 25.98 5.11 6.09
C ARG A 111 26.50 4.56 4.76
N ARG A 112 26.59 3.22 4.64
CA ARG A 112 27.02 2.58 3.40
C ARG A 112 26.02 2.83 2.26
N ASP A 113 24.74 2.58 2.53
CA ASP A 113 23.69 2.67 1.51
C ASP A 113 23.47 4.10 1.03
N LEU A 114 23.53 5.08 1.93
CA LEU A 114 23.30 6.49 1.65
C LEU A 114 24.59 7.28 1.36
N GLY A 115 25.75 6.64 1.38
CA GLY A 115 27.05 7.28 1.13
C GLY A 115 27.42 8.34 2.18
N LEU A 116 27.06 8.12 3.46
CA LEU A 116 27.24 9.09 4.53
C LEU A 116 28.56 8.90 5.27
N GLN A 117 29.09 10.00 5.79
CA GLN A 117 30.27 10.01 6.65
C GLN A 117 29.92 9.59 8.09
N ASP A 118 30.95 9.25 8.87
CA ASP A 118 30.78 8.94 10.29
C ASP A 118 30.16 10.12 11.05
N GLY A 119 29.21 9.78 11.92
CA GLY A 119 28.47 10.77 12.70
C GLY A 119 27.38 11.53 11.96
N ALA A 120 27.17 11.27 10.67
CA ALA A 120 26.09 11.90 9.93
C ALA A 120 24.72 11.56 10.54
N ALA A 121 23.83 12.55 10.58
CA ALA A 121 22.47 12.40 11.07
C ALA A 121 21.50 12.11 9.92
N VAL A 122 20.47 11.33 10.26
CA VAL A 122 19.34 11.02 9.37
C VAL A 122 18.03 11.35 10.04
N TRP A 123 17.01 11.59 9.23
CA TRP A 123 15.62 11.53 9.63
C TRP A 123 15.13 10.10 9.50
N GLU A 124 14.67 9.51 10.59
CA GLU A 124 13.86 8.29 10.57
C GLU A 124 12.39 8.68 10.62
N ILE A 125 11.66 8.32 9.58
CA ILE A 125 10.26 8.69 9.39
C ILE A 125 9.45 7.40 9.31
N SER A 126 8.48 7.23 10.20
CA SER A 126 7.54 6.09 10.19
C SER A 126 6.15 6.59 9.85
N ARG A 127 5.50 5.91 8.90
CA ARG A 127 4.16 6.27 8.41
C ARG A 127 3.29 5.02 8.24
N VAL A 128 1.98 5.21 8.37
CA VAL A 128 0.99 4.21 7.98
C VAL A 128 0.08 4.78 6.91
N ARG A 129 -0.27 3.97 5.94
CA ARG A 129 -1.22 4.30 4.87
C ARG A 129 -2.52 3.58 5.09
N LEU A 130 -3.60 4.34 5.03
CA LEU A 130 -4.94 3.83 5.23
C LEU A 130 -5.71 3.86 3.91
N LEU A 131 -6.35 2.76 3.58
CA LEU A 131 -7.31 2.66 2.49
C LEU A 131 -8.70 2.48 3.10
N ASN A 132 -9.60 3.42 2.85
CA ASN A 132 -10.93 3.44 3.45
C ASN A 132 -10.87 3.26 4.98
N GLN A 133 -10.03 4.08 5.64
CA GLN A 133 -9.78 4.08 7.10
C GLN A 133 -9.10 2.83 7.66
N ARG A 134 -8.68 1.87 6.83
CA ARG A 134 -7.98 0.66 7.27
C ARG A 134 -6.50 0.75 6.96
N PRO A 135 -5.62 0.45 7.90
CA PRO A 135 -4.20 0.41 7.65
C PRO A 135 -3.87 -0.74 6.69
N VAL A 136 -3.18 -0.43 5.60
CA VAL A 136 -2.84 -1.40 4.55
C VAL A 136 -1.35 -1.43 4.21
N ILE A 137 -0.62 -0.35 4.54
CA ILE A 137 0.83 -0.26 4.35
C ILE A 137 1.41 0.46 5.56
N TRP A 138 2.50 -0.04 6.11
CA TRP A 138 3.38 0.79 6.92
C TRP A 138 4.72 0.95 6.21
N GLU A 139 5.33 2.10 6.42
CA GLU A 139 6.59 2.44 5.78
C GLU A 139 7.54 3.14 6.73
N GLN A 140 8.83 2.94 6.50
CA GLN A 140 9.92 3.63 7.16
C GLN A 140 10.84 4.19 6.09
N SER A 141 11.13 5.49 6.19
CA SER A 141 12.08 6.21 5.34
C SER A 141 13.24 6.71 6.18
N THR A 142 14.44 6.59 5.65
CA THR A 142 15.66 7.10 6.25
C THR A 142 16.31 8.09 5.29
N ILE A 143 16.23 9.38 5.62
CA ILE A 143 16.66 10.48 4.75
C ILE A 143 17.86 11.19 5.38
N PRO A 144 18.95 11.42 4.64
CA PRO A 144 20.09 12.20 5.14
C PRO A 144 19.65 13.59 5.60
N LYS A 145 19.87 13.91 6.89
CA LYS A 145 19.44 15.20 7.44
C LYS A 145 20.11 16.39 6.77
N LEU A 146 21.32 16.21 6.26
CA LEU A 146 22.03 17.24 5.51
C LEU A 146 21.31 17.67 4.24
N LEU A 147 20.63 16.74 3.58
CA LEU A 147 19.88 17.00 2.33
C LEU A 147 18.53 17.69 2.58
N ALA A 148 17.92 17.47 3.75
CA ALA A 148 16.61 18.01 4.11
C ALA A 148 16.60 18.46 5.59
N PRO A 149 17.28 19.59 5.95
CA PRO A 149 17.55 19.95 7.35
C PRO A 149 16.30 20.11 8.22
N ASP A 150 15.24 20.70 7.68
CA ASP A 150 14.02 21.07 8.41
C ASP A 150 12.83 20.14 8.12
N LEU A 151 13.08 18.97 7.50
CA LEU A 151 12.03 18.04 7.07
C LEU A 151 11.08 17.65 8.21
N GLY A 152 11.59 17.44 9.42
CA GLY A 152 10.78 17.14 10.60
C GLY A 152 9.70 18.19 10.86
N ALA A 153 10.01 19.48 10.71
CA ALA A 153 9.06 20.56 10.94
C ALA A 153 7.90 20.57 9.94
N TYR A 154 8.13 20.16 8.68
CA TYR A 154 7.07 20.01 7.68
C TYR A 154 6.14 18.85 8.05
N LEU A 155 6.69 17.73 8.47
CA LEU A 155 5.92 16.55 8.83
C LEU A 155 5.09 16.75 10.10
N GLU A 156 5.61 17.48 11.09
CA GLU A 156 4.88 17.84 12.31
C GLU A 156 3.68 18.76 12.05
N ARG A 157 3.75 19.62 11.03
CA ARG A 157 2.65 20.50 10.62
C ARG A 157 1.58 19.81 9.80
N ASN A 158 1.65 18.49 9.61
CA ASN A 158 0.75 17.72 8.75
C ASN A 158 0.66 18.29 7.33
N ASP A 159 1.78 18.65 6.74
CA ASP A 159 1.83 19.13 5.36
C ASP A 159 1.13 18.12 4.42
N PRO A 160 0.18 18.55 3.59
CA PRO A 160 -0.61 17.64 2.75
C PRO A 160 0.19 17.01 1.62
N ARG A 161 1.40 17.49 1.34
CA ARG A 161 2.27 16.98 0.29
C ARG A 161 2.78 15.58 0.62
N SER A 162 3.07 14.79 -0.39
CA SER A 162 3.80 13.54 -0.19
C SER A 162 5.24 13.82 0.24
N LEU A 163 5.92 12.85 0.83
CA LEU A 163 7.32 13.00 1.21
C LEU A 163 8.21 13.38 0.02
N TYR A 164 7.99 12.74 -1.13
CA TYR A 164 8.77 13.01 -2.33
C TYR A 164 8.42 14.36 -2.98
N ASP A 165 7.16 14.82 -2.87
CA ASP A 165 6.80 16.18 -3.29
C ASP A 165 7.51 17.23 -2.41
N LEU A 166 7.60 16.98 -1.08
CA LEU A 166 8.38 17.84 -0.17
C LEU A 166 9.87 17.84 -0.53
N LEU A 167 10.44 16.67 -0.83
CA LEU A 167 11.86 16.56 -1.21
C LEU A 167 12.14 17.29 -2.53
N ASP A 168 11.25 17.20 -3.52
CA ASP A 168 11.39 17.88 -4.80
C ASP A 168 11.18 19.40 -4.66
N GLU A 169 10.03 19.83 -4.13
CA GLU A 169 9.62 21.23 -4.13
C GLU A 169 10.40 22.12 -3.15
N VAL A 170 10.85 21.56 -2.00
CA VAL A 170 11.51 22.33 -0.94
C VAL A 170 13.03 22.20 -1.02
N TYR A 171 13.54 21.02 -1.38
CA TYR A 171 14.97 20.71 -1.27
C TYR A 171 15.64 20.45 -2.64
N ASP A 172 14.90 20.55 -3.77
CA ASP A 172 15.39 20.25 -5.13
C ASP A 172 15.99 18.82 -5.22
N LEU A 173 15.36 17.88 -4.51
CA LEU A 173 15.72 16.47 -4.47
C LEU A 173 14.73 15.62 -5.27
N LYS A 174 14.57 15.96 -6.53
CA LYS A 174 13.68 15.23 -7.44
C LYS A 174 14.16 13.81 -7.62
N GLU A 175 13.26 12.85 -7.37
CA GLU A 175 13.53 11.44 -7.57
C GLU A 175 13.77 11.13 -9.06
N GLY A 176 14.85 10.41 -9.36
CA GLY A 176 15.23 10.05 -10.73
C GLY A 176 15.38 8.56 -10.96
N ARG A 177 15.70 7.80 -9.91
CA ARG A 177 15.90 6.34 -9.98
C ARG A 177 15.59 5.72 -8.62
N GLU A 178 15.10 4.49 -8.65
CA GLU A 178 14.82 3.68 -7.49
C GLU A 178 15.34 2.25 -7.70
N GLU A 179 15.95 1.67 -6.67
CA GLU A 179 16.32 0.26 -6.61
C GLU A 179 15.47 -0.42 -5.53
N GLN A 180 14.85 -1.54 -5.87
CA GLN A 180 13.92 -2.23 -4.97
C GLN A 180 14.20 -3.72 -4.90
N THR A 181 14.05 -4.27 -3.70
CA THR A 181 13.95 -5.70 -3.45
C THR A 181 12.57 -6.00 -2.89
N LEU A 182 11.84 -6.91 -3.53
CA LEU A 182 10.52 -7.35 -3.11
C LEU A 182 10.59 -8.77 -2.61
N LEU A 183 10.10 -9.00 -1.39
CA LEU A 183 9.96 -10.34 -0.82
C LEU A 183 8.61 -10.52 -0.13
N SER A 184 8.14 -11.75 -0.03
CA SER A 184 6.97 -12.08 0.78
C SER A 184 7.41 -12.88 2.00
N ARG A 185 6.80 -12.58 3.15
CA ARG A 185 7.07 -13.24 4.42
C ARG A 185 5.82 -13.27 5.31
N PRO A 186 5.77 -14.15 6.32
CA PRO A 186 4.77 -14.06 7.37
C PRO A 186 4.84 -12.72 8.12
N ALA A 187 3.68 -12.23 8.58
CA ALA A 187 3.60 -11.03 9.39
C ALA A 187 4.33 -11.23 10.72
N GLN A 188 5.09 -10.23 11.13
CA GLN A 188 5.77 -10.13 12.42
C GLN A 188 4.93 -9.30 13.40
N ALA A 189 5.33 -9.25 14.67
CA ALA A 189 4.60 -8.52 15.71
C ALA A 189 4.30 -7.05 15.33
N ARG A 190 5.30 -6.33 14.81
CA ARG A 190 5.13 -4.94 14.37
C ARG A 190 4.15 -4.79 13.21
N ASP A 191 4.12 -5.75 12.27
CA ASP A 191 3.16 -5.74 11.18
C ASP A 191 1.73 -5.94 11.71
N GLY A 192 1.58 -6.83 12.69
CA GLY A 192 0.32 -7.04 13.39
C GLY A 192 -0.19 -5.79 14.10
N GLU A 193 0.68 -5.11 14.84
CA GLU A 193 0.36 -3.88 15.56
C GLU A 193 -0.05 -2.74 14.61
N LEU A 194 0.68 -2.56 13.51
CA LEU A 194 0.48 -1.42 12.61
C LEU A 194 -0.59 -1.66 11.55
N LEU A 195 -0.77 -2.91 11.08
CA LEU A 195 -1.69 -3.27 10.00
C LEU A 195 -2.91 -4.07 10.48
N GLY A 196 -2.97 -4.43 11.76
CA GLY A 196 -4.04 -5.26 12.30
C GLY A 196 -4.00 -6.71 11.79
N LEU A 197 -2.80 -7.23 11.49
CA LEU A 197 -2.61 -8.58 10.94
C LEU A 197 -2.32 -9.60 12.06
N MET A 198 -2.72 -10.85 11.82
CA MET A 198 -2.34 -11.98 12.67
C MET A 198 -0.99 -12.56 12.23
N ASN A 199 -0.27 -13.25 13.13
CA ASN A 199 1.09 -13.76 12.88
C ASN A 199 1.22 -14.76 11.71
N PHE A 200 0.12 -15.35 11.25
CA PHE A 200 0.11 -16.29 10.12
C PHE A 200 -0.29 -15.63 8.79
N GLU A 201 -0.69 -14.36 8.80
CA GLU A 201 -0.99 -13.63 7.58
C GLU A 201 0.30 -13.23 6.87
N TRP A 202 0.21 -13.09 5.54
CA TRP A 202 1.37 -12.77 4.72
C TRP A 202 1.44 -11.27 4.42
N VAL A 203 2.65 -10.78 4.36
CA VAL A 203 2.97 -9.42 3.90
C VAL A 203 3.88 -9.49 2.68
N VAL A 204 3.83 -8.43 1.88
CA VAL A 204 4.86 -8.13 0.88
C VAL A 204 5.69 -7.00 1.42
N GLU A 205 6.98 -7.23 1.56
CA GLU A 205 7.96 -6.24 1.99
C GLU A 205 8.76 -5.77 0.79
N ILE A 206 8.86 -4.46 0.63
CA ILE A 206 9.71 -3.81 -0.37
C ILE A 206 10.73 -2.96 0.37
N THR A 207 11.99 -3.22 0.13
CA THR A 207 13.11 -2.41 0.63
C THR A 207 13.87 -1.84 -0.54
N GLY A 208 14.47 -0.67 -0.38
CA GLY A 208 15.23 -0.10 -1.47
C GLY A 208 15.90 1.23 -1.16
N LEU A 209 16.46 1.79 -2.21
CA LEU A 209 17.13 3.09 -2.23
C LEU A 209 16.56 3.94 -3.36
N SER A 210 16.17 5.17 -3.01
CA SER A 210 15.82 6.18 -4.00
C SER A 210 16.98 7.14 -4.21
N TYR A 211 17.20 7.49 -5.45
CA TYR A 211 18.25 8.42 -5.87
C TYR A 211 17.61 9.63 -6.55
N SER A 212 18.20 10.80 -6.31
CA SER A 212 17.82 12.00 -7.04
C SER A 212 18.18 11.90 -8.53
N THR A 213 17.66 12.81 -9.35
CA THR A 213 18.07 12.98 -10.76
C THR A 213 19.56 13.28 -10.91
N ARG A 214 20.24 13.70 -9.83
CA ARG A 214 21.69 13.92 -9.74
C ARG A 214 22.45 12.70 -9.22
N HIS A 215 21.80 11.52 -9.16
CA HIS A 215 22.36 10.25 -8.66
C HIS A 215 22.79 10.26 -7.18
N THR A 216 22.30 11.20 -6.38
CA THR A 216 22.53 11.22 -4.93
C THR A 216 21.52 10.31 -4.25
N PRO A 217 21.91 9.37 -3.36
CA PRO A 217 20.97 8.62 -2.54
C PRO A 217 20.21 9.56 -1.62
N ILE A 218 18.88 9.55 -1.66
CA ILE A 218 18.01 10.47 -0.92
C ILE A 218 17.13 9.79 0.11
N ASP A 219 16.78 8.53 -0.10
CA ASP A 219 15.95 7.77 0.84
C ASP A 219 16.34 6.29 0.83
N ARG A 220 16.56 5.72 2.00
CA ARG A 220 16.59 4.28 2.24
C ARG A 220 15.24 3.90 2.83
N PHE A 221 14.45 3.16 2.12
CA PHE A 221 13.07 2.90 2.51
C PHE A 221 12.78 1.41 2.74
N ARG A 222 11.78 1.19 3.56
CA ARG A 222 11.14 -0.09 3.80
C ARG A 222 9.64 0.11 3.82
N MET A 223 8.92 -0.64 3.00
CA MET A 223 7.45 -0.63 2.92
C MET A 223 6.94 -2.04 3.15
N VAL A 224 5.93 -2.19 3.99
CA VAL A 224 5.29 -3.48 4.26
C VAL A 224 3.80 -3.38 3.95
N PHE A 225 3.37 -4.20 3.02
CA PHE A 225 2.01 -4.24 2.50
C PHE A 225 1.26 -5.44 3.05
N ALA A 226 0.03 -5.25 3.50
CA ALA A 226 -0.88 -6.36 3.77
C ALA A 226 -1.15 -7.11 2.45
N ALA A 227 -0.58 -8.30 2.27
CA ALA A 227 -0.55 -9.01 0.99
C ALA A 227 -1.94 -9.26 0.38
N GLN A 228 -2.95 -9.43 1.23
CA GLN A 228 -4.34 -9.61 0.79
C GLN A 228 -4.94 -8.36 0.13
N SER A 229 -4.37 -7.17 0.40
CA SER A 229 -4.89 -5.88 -0.09
C SER A 229 -4.26 -5.44 -1.41
N PHE A 230 -3.17 -6.07 -1.86
CA PHE A 230 -2.40 -5.62 -3.02
C PHE A 230 -2.16 -6.71 -4.05
N ALA A 231 -2.06 -6.30 -5.31
CA ALA A 231 -1.55 -7.08 -6.42
C ALA A 231 -0.45 -6.26 -7.11
N PHE A 232 0.78 -6.77 -7.10
CA PHE A 232 1.93 -6.12 -7.72
C PHE A 232 2.02 -6.47 -9.20
N ARG A 233 2.13 -5.46 -10.05
CA ARG A 233 2.41 -5.59 -11.47
C ARG A 233 3.86 -5.18 -11.72
N LEU A 234 4.65 -6.12 -12.19
CA LEU A 234 6.01 -5.88 -12.65
C LEU A 234 5.97 -5.77 -14.18
N ALA A 235 6.47 -4.67 -14.72
CA ALA A 235 6.65 -4.51 -16.16
C ALA A 235 8.15 -4.45 -16.44
N THR A 236 8.65 -5.39 -17.25
CA THR A 236 10.05 -5.39 -17.68
C THR A 236 10.14 -4.75 -19.07
N ALA A 237 11.00 -3.73 -19.20
CA ALA A 237 11.40 -3.22 -20.51
C ALA A 237 12.57 -4.08 -21.03
N PRO A 238 12.78 -4.20 -22.35
CA PRO A 238 13.80 -5.09 -22.94
C PRO A 238 15.26 -4.83 -22.55
N SER A 239 15.56 -3.80 -21.80
CA SER A 239 16.92 -3.32 -21.47
C SER A 239 17.36 -3.50 -20.02
N PHE A 240 16.60 -4.18 -19.17
CA PHE A 240 17.02 -4.43 -17.78
C PHE A 240 17.31 -5.92 -17.58
N GLY A 241 18.58 -6.25 -17.31
CA GLY A 241 18.97 -7.58 -16.85
C GLY A 241 18.38 -7.86 -15.45
N VAL A 242 17.81 -9.04 -15.28
CA VAL A 242 17.44 -9.53 -13.94
C VAL A 242 18.68 -10.23 -13.39
N GLU A 243 19.32 -9.65 -12.38
CA GLU A 243 20.33 -10.37 -11.60
C GLU A 243 19.62 -11.30 -10.60
N ALA A 244 20.01 -12.56 -10.61
CA ALA A 244 19.53 -13.51 -9.62
C ALA A 244 20.15 -13.16 -8.25
N ILE A 245 19.29 -12.89 -7.26
CA ILE A 245 19.73 -12.68 -5.88
C ILE A 245 19.76 -14.04 -5.19
N GLU A 246 20.94 -14.46 -4.72
CA GLU A 246 21.07 -15.61 -3.83
C GLU A 246 20.41 -15.29 -2.48
N LEU A 247 19.37 -16.05 -2.13
CA LEU A 247 18.75 -15.94 -0.81
C LEU A 247 19.71 -16.51 0.25
N PRO A 248 19.86 -15.85 1.40
CA PRO A 248 20.62 -16.40 2.51
C PRO A 248 19.98 -17.73 2.94
N ALA A 249 20.82 -18.74 3.14
CA ALA A 249 20.38 -20.05 3.62
C ALA A 249 19.59 -19.87 4.93
N ALA A 250 18.41 -20.47 4.98
CA ALA A 250 17.61 -20.51 6.20
C ALA A 250 18.38 -21.28 7.28
N GLY A 251 18.84 -20.59 8.32
CA GLY A 251 19.44 -21.17 9.52
C GLY A 251 18.35 -21.60 10.51
#